data_6ca1b8f8b81ebb9c8be853839c30c408
#
_entry.id   6ca1b8f8b81ebb9c8be853839c30c408
#
_cell.length_a   1.000
_cell.length_b   1.000
_cell.length_c   1.000
_cell.angle_alpha   90.00
_cell.angle_beta   90.00
_cell.angle_gamma   90.00
#
_symmetry.space_group_name_H-M   'P 1'
#
loop_
_entity.id
_entity.type
_entity.pdbx_description
1 polymer ?
#
loop_
_entity_poly.entity_id
_entity_poly.type
_entity_poly.pdbx_seq_one_letter_code
_entity_poly.pdbx_strand_id
1 'polypeptide(L)'
;GVSEQSYSIQGKDQPIFEGKYVMNDEEWKLLTDGLNKLGQIAKDKGMMLTFHHHMGTVIQTEEEIDRFMNEVDKDLVYLLFDSGHCSFAGIDPVKVLSKYIDRTRHIHLKDLRSDVVAQSKKEGWSFLKGVREGTFTVPGDGDVDFAPIFDIIEKSGYEGYVVVEAEQDPAKANPLEYAMKARKYIAEKTGL
;
A
#
# COMPACT_ATOMS: atom_id res chain seq x y z
N GLY A 1 10.86 7.41 0.99
CA GLY A 1 11.19 7.98 -0.30
C GLY A 1 12.07 7.05 -1.12
N VAL A 2 11.79 6.98 -2.39
CA VAL A 2 12.61 6.21 -3.34
C VAL A 2 13.91 6.96 -3.58
N SER A 3 15.06 6.36 -3.30
CA SER A 3 16.36 6.89 -3.66
C SER A 3 17.03 5.99 -4.69
N GLU A 4 17.96 6.52 -5.46
CA GLU A 4 18.75 5.73 -6.42
C GLU A 4 19.54 4.60 -5.74
N GLN A 5 19.78 4.73 -4.45
CA GLN A 5 20.50 3.74 -3.62
C GLN A 5 19.56 2.70 -3.00
N SER A 6 18.24 2.86 -3.11
CA SER A 6 17.31 1.86 -2.62
C SER A 6 17.17 0.71 -3.62
N TYR A 7 16.81 -0.47 -3.11
CA TYR A 7 16.47 -1.62 -3.95
C TYR A 7 15.13 -1.47 -4.70
N SER A 8 14.41 -0.37 -4.50
CA SER A 8 13.17 -0.08 -5.19
C SER A 8 13.40 0.16 -6.69
N ILE A 9 12.48 -0.33 -7.51
CA ILE A 9 12.47 -0.10 -8.96
C ILE A 9 11.46 0.96 -9.38
N GLN A 10 10.77 1.61 -8.45
CA GLN A 10 9.74 2.61 -8.75
C GLN A 10 10.25 3.82 -9.52
N GLY A 11 11.45 4.28 -9.22
CA GLY A 11 12.09 5.40 -9.93
C GLY A 11 12.83 5.02 -11.19
N LYS A 12 12.87 3.73 -11.54
CA LYS A 12 13.61 3.22 -12.69
C LYS A 12 12.71 3.12 -13.94
N ASP A 13 13.28 3.36 -15.09
CA ASP A 13 12.60 3.15 -16.37
C ASP A 13 12.75 1.69 -16.82
N GLN A 14 12.08 0.79 -16.09
CA GLN A 14 12.02 -0.63 -16.37
C GLN A 14 10.62 -1.18 -16.08
N PRO A 15 10.21 -2.32 -16.69
CA PRO A 15 8.92 -2.92 -16.42
C PRO A 15 8.69 -3.17 -14.92
N ILE A 16 7.58 -2.67 -14.38
CA ILE A 16 7.30 -2.75 -12.93
C ILE A 16 7.00 -4.18 -12.46
N PHE A 17 6.54 -5.05 -13.37
CA PHE A 17 6.25 -6.46 -13.07
C PHE A 17 7.48 -7.36 -13.16
N GLU A 18 8.64 -6.82 -13.52
CA GLU A 18 9.85 -7.58 -13.77
C GLU A 18 11.04 -7.00 -12.99
N GLY A 19 11.98 -7.87 -12.64
CA GLY A 19 13.27 -7.45 -12.09
C GLY A 19 13.21 -6.80 -10.70
N LYS A 20 12.14 -7.03 -9.94
CA LYS A 20 12.08 -6.64 -8.53
C LYS A 20 13.24 -7.29 -7.77
N TYR A 21 13.88 -6.52 -6.90
CA TYR A 21 14.91 -7.07 -6.00
C TYR A 21 14.29 -8.01 -4.97
N VAL A 22 14.91 -9.17 -4.79
CA VAL A 22 14.52 -10.15 -3.77
C VAL A 22 15.63 -10.22 -2.74
N MET A 23 15.32 -9.87 -1.50
CA MET A 23 16.28 -9.89 -0.40
C MET A 23 16.67 -11.31 -0.01
N ASN A 24 17.95 -11.50 0.31
CA ASN A 24 18.43 -12.70 0.99
C ASN A 24 18.16 -12.64 2.51
N ASP A 25 18.42 -13.70 3.25
CA ASP A 25 18.10 -13.78 4.68
C ASP A 25 18.91 -12.80 5.56
N GLU A 26 20.14 -12.47 5.17
CA GLU A 26 20.94 -11.47 5.87
C GLU A 26 20.34 -10.06 5.71
N GLU A 27 19.89 -9.74 4.52
CA GLU A 27 19.22 -8.45 4.23
C GLU A 27 17.86 -8.34 4.94
N TRP A 28 17.09 -9.43 4.99
CA TRP A 28 15.87 -9.51 5.78
C TRP A 28 16.15 -9.22 7.25
N LYS A 29 17.15 -9.86 7.81
CA LYS A 29 17.56 -9.63 9.21
C LYS A 29 17.99 -8.19 9.46
N LEU A 30 18.77 -7.58 8.57
CA LEU A 30 19.18 -6.19 8.69
C LEU A 30 17.98 -5.24 8.66
N LEU A 31 17.01 -5.49 7.77
CA LEU A 31 15.79 -4.69 7.66
C LEU A 31 14.96 -4.78 8.96
N THR A 32 14.66 -5.99 9.40
CA THR A 32 13.80 -6.23 10.57
C THR A 32 14.43 -5.75 11.86
N ASP A 33 15.74 -6.01 12.08
CA ASP A 33 16.48 -5.47 13.22
C ASP A 33 16.51 -3.93 13.22
N GLY A 34 16.70 -3.33 12.04
CA GLY A 34 16.70 -1.87 11.87
C GLY A 34 15.34 -1.25 12.21
N LEU A 35 14.25 -1.84 11.70
CA LEU A 35 12.90 -1.37 11.97
C LEU A 35 12.49 -1.58 13.43
N ASN A 36 12.89 -2.68 14.06
CA ASN A 36 12.63 -2.88 15.48
C ASN A 36 13.33 -1.80 16.34
N LYS A 37 14.57 -1.42 16.00
CA LYS A 37 15.26 -0.30 16.67
C LYS A 37 14.53 1.03 16.46
N LEU A 38 14.09 1.33 15.23
CA LEU A 38 13.33 2.53 14.93
C LEU A 38 11.97 2.52 15.65
N GLY A 39 11.30 1.36 15.70
CA GLY A 39 10.04 1.18 16.41
C GLY A 39 10.19 1.46 17.90
N GLN A 40 11.30 1.01 18.52
CA GLN A 40 11.59 1.31 19.91
C GLN A 40 11.79 2.82 20.13
N ILE A 41 12.57 3.49 19.26
CA ILE A 41 12.79 4.93 19.34
C ILE A 41 11.45 5.69 19.19
N ALA A 42 10.59 5.27 18.26
CA ALA A 42 9.26 5.87 18.07
C ALA A 42 8.41 5.69 19.32
N LYS A 43 8.36 4.49 19.87
CA LYS A 43 7.60 4.14 21.10
C LYS A 43 8.05 4.96 22.29
N ASP A 44 9.35 5.16 22.48
CA ASP A 44 9.93 5.98 23.56
C ASP A 44 9.53 7.46 23.45
N LYS A 45 9.07 7.88 22.27
CA LYS A 45 8.55 9.23 21.98
C LYS A 45 7.02 9.30 21.91
N GLY A 46 6.32 8.24 22.28
CA GLY A 46 4.86 8.16 22.22
C GLY A 46 4.30 8.05 20.80
N MET A 47 5.12 7.58 19.84
CA MET A 47 4.72 7.38 18.45
C MET A 47 4.68 5.89 18.11
N MET A 48 3.96 5.54 17.05
CA MET A 48 3.93 4.20 16.47
C MET A 48 4.62 4.21 15.11
N LEU A 49 5.49 3.23 14.87
CA LEU A 49 6.10 3.02 13.55
C LEU A 49 5.20 2.14 12.71
N THR A 50 4.77 2.62 11.56
CA THR A 50 4.05 1.82 10.55
C THR A 50 4.94 1.58 9.34
N PHE A 51 4.88 0.39 8.79
CA PHE A 51 5.57 0.03 7.56
C PHE A 51 4.58 -0.08 6.41
N HIS A 52 4.89 0.59 5.29
CA HIS A 52 4.09 0.60 4.08
C HIS A 52 4.68 -0.39 3.05
N HIS A 53 3.99 -1.53 2.84
CA HIS A 53 4.27 -2.40 1.70
C HIS A 53 3.92 -1.68 0.39
N HIS A 54 4.65 -1.95 -0.69
CA HIS A 54 4.47 -1.12 -1.88
C HIS A 54 4.95 -1.83 -3.15
N MET A 55 4.20 -1.67 -4.24
CA MET A 55 4.58 -2.16 -5.57
C MET A 55 5.96 -1.62 -5.98
N GLY A 56 6.82 -2.50 -6.49
CA GLY A 56 8.17 -2.14 -6.93
C GLY A 56 9.20 -2.00 -5.81
N THR A 57 8.88 -2.40 -4.57
CA THR A 57 9.81 -2.41 -3.44
C THR A 57 10.19 -3.83 -3.01
N VAL A 58 11.03 -3.95 -1.99
CA VAL A 58 11.49 -5.24 -1.46
C VAL A 58 10.40 -6.01 -0.71
N ILE A 59 9.32 -5.33 -0.28
CA ILE A 59 8.14 -5.96 0.33
C ILE A 59 6.93 -5.60 -0.51
N GLN A 60 6.58 -6.50 -1.42
CA GLN A 60 5.54 -6.32 -2.42
C GLN A 60 4.55 -7.48 -2.44
N THR A 61 5.02 -8.74 -2.31
CA THR A 61 4.16 -9.92 -2.42
C THR A 61 3.51 -10.28 -1.09
N GLU A 62 2.47 -11.12 -1.13
CA GLU A 62 1.80 -11.59 0.08
C GLU A 62 2.77 -12.33 1.00
N GLU A 63 3.63 -13.19 0.44
CA GLU A 63 4.63 -13.94 1.19
C GLU A 63 5.65 -13.02 1.85
N GLU A 64 6.03 -11.92 1.18
CA GLU A 64 6.94 -10.93 1.74
C GLU A 64 6.28 -10.13 2.86
N ILE A 65 5.01 -9.75 2.71
CA ILE A 65 4.23 -9.11 3.78
C ILE A 65 4.12 -10.06 4.97
N ASP A 66 3.81 -11.33 4.74
CA ASP A 66 3.70 -12.34 5.78
C ASP A 66 5.03 -12.55 6.52
N ARG A 67 6.12 -12.70 5.78
CA ARG A 67 7.47 -12.81 6.36
C ARG A 67 7.81 -11.59 7.20
N PHE A 68 7.59 -10.41 6.65
CA PHE A 68 7.83 -9.14 7.34
C PHE A 68 7.07 -9.05 8.67
N MET A 69 5.76 -9.31 8.65
CA MET A 69 4.90 -9.21 9.82
C MET A 69 5.23 -10.28 10.88
N ASN A 70 5.84 -11.40 10.48
CA ASN A 70 6.29 -12.45 11.41
C ASN A 70 7.67 -12.17 11.99
N GLU A 71 8.58 -11.50 11.25
CA GLU A 71 9.95 -11.27 11.69
C GLU A 71 10.14 -9.96 12.46
N VAL A 72 9.27 -8.95 12.28
CA VAL A 72 9.33 -7.72 13.08
C VAL A 72 8.62 -7.89 14.42
N ASP A 73 9.09 -7.15 15.43
CA ASP A 73 8.46 -7.11 16.74
C ASP A 73 7.04 -6.51 16.65
N LYS A 74 6.05 -7.28 17.07
CA LYS A 74 4.62 -6.94 16.98
C LYS A 74 4.22 -5.72 17.83
N ASP A 75 5.00 -5.38 18.86
CA ASP A 75 4.75 -4.28 19.78
C ASP A 75 5.54 -3.00 19.41
N LEU A 76 6.33 -3.06 18.33
CA LEU A 76 7.18 -1.97 17.85
C LEU A 76 6.89 -1.54 16.41
N VAL A 77 6.52 -2.50 15.54
CA VAL A 77 6.31 -2.24 14.10
C VAL A 77 4.94 -2.72 13.68
N TYR A 78 4.16 -1.82 13.11
CA TYR A 78 2.79 -2.04 12.68
C TYR A 78 2.68 -1.95 11.16
N LEU A 79 1.57 -2.44 10.62
CA LEU A 79 1.27 -2.34 9.20
C LEU A 79 0.61 -0.98 8.88
N LEU A 80 1.10 -0.33 7.83
CA LEU A 80 0.33 0.59 7.03
C LEU A 80 -0.25 -0.24 5.87
N PHE A 81 -1.55 -0.49 5.91
CA PHE A 81 -2.25 -1.22 4.86
C PHE A 81 -2.58 -0.29 3.70
N ASP A 82 -2.37 -0.74 2.47
CA ASP A 82 -2.73 -0.01 1.25
C ASP A 82 -3.43 -0.94 0.25
N SER A 83 -4.71 -0.66 -0.03
CA SER A 83 -5.54 -1.49 -0.90
C SER A 83 -5.08 -1.48 -2.36
N GLY A 84 -4.61 -0.33 -2.85
CA GLY A 84 -4.16 -0.19 -4.24
C GLY A 84 -2.84 -0.91 -4.51
N HIS A 85 -1.88 -0.82 -3.59
CA HIS A 85 -0.62 -1.55 -3.74
C HIS A 85 -0.79 -3.05 -3.59
N CYS A 86 -1.70 -3.54 -2.73
CA CYS A 86 -2.09 -4.95 -2.73
C CYS A 86 -2.61 -5.38 -4.10
N SER A 87 -3.63 -4.67 -4.60
CA SER A 87 -4.29 -5.01 -5.86
C SER A 87 -3.32 -4.92 -7.06
N PHE A 88 -2.43 -3.92 -7.10
CA PHE A 88 -1.43 -3.77 -8.15
C PHE A 88 -0.42 -4.93 -8.15
N ALA A 89 -0.06 -5.44 -6.98
CA ALA A 89 0.79 -6.61 -6.83
C ALA A 89 0.05 -7.95 -7.13
N GLY A 90 -1.25 -7.90 -7.39
CA GLY A 90 -2.09 -9.08 -7.60
C GLY A 90 -2.50 -9.79 -6.32
N ILE A 91 -2.44 -9.10 -5.19
CA ILE A 91 -2.83 -9.61 -3.87
C ILE A 91 -4.27 -9.18 -3.58
N ASP A 92 -5.05 -10.06 -2.98
CA ASP A 92 -6.37 -9.72 -2.45
C ASP A 92 -6.23 -8.82 -1.20
N PRO A 93 -6.62 -7.53 -1.27
CA PRO A 93 -6.50 -6.60 -0.15
C PRO A 93 -7.37 -7.03 1.05
N VAL A 94 -8.50 -7.70 0.80
CA VAL A 94 -9.39 -8.20 1.86
C VAL A 94 -8.66 -9.26 2.71
N LYS A 95 -7.91 -10.14 2.05
CA LYS A 95 -7.15 -11.20 2.73
C LYS A 95 -6.06 -10.62 3.63
N VAL A 96 -5.29 -9.65 3.12
CA VAL A 96 -4.21 -9.01 3.90
C VAL A 96 -4.78 -8.23 5.08
N LEU A 97 -5.82 -7.42 4.85
CA LEU A 97 -6.43 -6.64 5.93
C LEU A 97 -7.05 -7.54 7.00
N SER A 98 -7.81 -8.58 6.61
CA SER A 98 -8.39 -9.54 7.56
C SER A 98 -7.33 -10.18 8.46
N LYS A 99 -6.18 -10.52 7.87
CA LYS A 99 -5.09 -11.18 8.60
C LYS A 99 -4.39 -10.28 9.59
N TYR A 100 -4.24 -9.00 9.25
CA TYR A 100 -3.37 -8.08 9.98
C TYR A 100 -4.08 -6.85 10.55
N ILE A 101 -5.42 -6.82 10.59
CA ILE A 101 -6.16 -5.66 11.09
C ILE A 101 -5.77 -5.31 12.53
N ASP A 102 -5.55 -6.31 13.40
CA ASP A 102 -5.13 -6.08 14.79
C ASP A 102 -3.73 -5.43 14.90
N ARG A 103 -2.92 -5.55 13.86
CA ARG A 103 -1.59 -4.95 13.75
C ARG A 103 -1.53 -3.76 12.80
N THR A 104 -2.65 -3.36 12.21
CA THR A 104 -2.74 -2.20 11.34
C THR A 104 -2.97 -0.94 12.16
N ARG A 105 -2.21 0.12 11.90
CA ARG A 105 -2.33 1.42 12.60
C ARG A 105 -2.50 2.60 11.64
N HIS A 106 -2.46 2.33 10.34
CA HIS A 106 -2.71 3.31 9.30
C HIS A 106 -3.28 2.61 8.07
N ILE A 107 -4.28 3.20 7.44
CA ILE A 107 -4.95 2.62 6.28
C ILE A 107 -4.93 3.64 5.14
N HIS A 108 -4.45 3.21 3.98
CA HIS A 108 -4.64 3.90 2.72
C HIS A 108 -5.76 3.22 1.93
N LEU A 109 -6.78 3.99 1.60
CA LEU A 109 -7.80 3.61 0.63
C LEU A 109 -7.36 4.15 -0.73
N LYS A 110 -6.78 3.29 -1.51
CA LYS A 110 -6.32 3.55 -2.88
C LYS A 110 -7.03 2.59 -3.82
N ASP A 111 -7.67 3.13 -4.84
CA ASP A 111 -8.33 2.33 -5.86
C ASP A 111 -7.42 2.13 -7.08
N LEU A 112 -7.80 1.22 -7.95
CA LEU A 112 -6.97 0.79 -9.06
C LEU A 112 -7.85 0.46 -10.27
N ARG A 113 -7.37 0.81 -11.47
CA ARG A 113 -8.02 0.46 -12.74
C ARG A 113 -7.37 -0.78 -13.34
N SER A 114 -8.08 -1.88 -13.34
CA SER A 114 -7.58 -3.20 -13.75
C SER A 114 -7.21 -3.28 -15.23
N ASP A 115 -7.91 -2.56 -16.08
CA ASP A 115 -7.62 -2.46 -17.52
C ASP A 115 -6.28 -1.76 -17.78
N VAL A 116 -6.00 -0.68 -17.03
CA VAL A 116 -4.73 0.05 -17.10
C VAL A 116 -3.57 -0.82 -16.58
N VAL A 117 -3.80 -1.59 -15.52
CA VAL A 117 -2.82 -2.58 -15.02
C VAL A 117 -2.53 -3.65 -16.06
N ALA A 118 -3.57 -4.19 -16.70
CA ALA A 118 -3.41 -5.19 -17.74
C ALA A 118 -2.59 -4.65 -18.93
N GLN A 119 -2.84 -3.39 -19.31
CA GLN A 119 -2.06 -2.72 -20.35
C GLN A 119 -0.62 -2.48 -19.90
N SER A 120 -0.41 -2.00 -18.68
CA SER A 120 0.92 -1.81 -18.09
C SER A 120 1.76 -3.09 -18.15
N LYS A 121 1.15 -4.21 -17.78
CA LYS A 121 1.79 -5.53 -17.82
C LYS A 121 2.11 -5.96 -19.25
N LYS A 122 1.18 -5.79 -20.17
CA LYS A 122 1.33 -6.16 -21.59
C LYS A 122 2.43 -5.37 -22.29
N GLU A 123 2.53 -4.08 -21.98
CA GLU A 123 3.47 -3.16 -22.65
C GLU A 123 4.78 -2.94 -21.88
N GLY A 124 4.95 -3.59 -20.72
CA GLY A 124 6.16 -3.47 -19.92
C GLY A 124 6.40 -2.06 -19.39
N TRP A 125 5.33 -1.40 -18.86
CA TRP A 125 5.47 -0.04 -18.34
C TRP A 125 6.26 0.02 -17.04
N SER A 126 7.01 1.10 -16.89
CA SER A 126 7.60 1.46 -15.60
C SER A 126 6.52 1.92 -14.62
N PHE A 127 6.82 1.90 -13.32
CA PHE A 127 5.89 2.37 -12.28
C PHE A 127 5.36 3.78 -12.59
N LEU A 128 6.26 4.73 -12.83
CA LEU A 128 5.87 6.12 -13.10
C LEU A 128 5.05 6.28 -14.38
N LYS A 129 5.32 5.47 -15.42
CA LYS A 129 4.47 5.46 -16.61
C LYS A 129 3.07 4.97 -16.26
N GLY A 130 2.95 3.87 -15.53
CA GLY A 130 1.66 3.35 -15.06
C GLY A 130 0.86 4.39 -14.26
N VAL A 131 1.51 5.07 -13.31
CA VAL A 131 0.91 6.16 -12.52
C VAL A 131 0.37 7.28 -13.44
N ARG A 132 1.16 7.74 -14.40
CA ARG A 132 0.77 8.80 -15.35
C ARG A 132 -0.36 8.39 -16.29
N GLU A 133 -0.46 7.11 -16.60
CA GLU A 133 -1.55 6.56 -17.41
C GLU A 133 -2.79 6.22 -16.59
N GLY A 134 -2.74 6.39 -15.26
CA GLY A 134 -3.90 6.31 -14.38
C GLY A 134 -4.14 4.92 -13.79
N THR A 135 -3.09 4.15 -13.53
CA THR A 135 -3.19 2.87 -12.82
C THR A 135 -3.93 3.02 -11.50
N PHE A 136 -3.55 4.04 -10.70
CA PHE A 136 -4.22 4.34 -9.44
C PHE A 136 -5.30 5.41 -9.60
N THR A 137 -6.27 5.34 -8.70
CA THR A 137 -7.34 6.32 -8.57
C THR A 137 -7.88 6.37 -7.14
N VAL A 138 -8.91 7.16 -6.92
CA VAL A 138 -9.57 7.28 -5.62
C VAL A 138 -10.67 6.22 -5.44
N PRO A 139 -11.03 5.85 -4.20
CA PRO A 139 -12.13 4.92 -3.93
C PRO A 139 -13.42 5.24 -4.67
N GLY A 140 -13.96 4.24 -5.37
CA GLY A 140 -15.18 4.33 -6.16
C GLY A 140 -14.99 4.81 -7.60
N ASP A 141 -13.75 4.95 -8.06
CA ASP A 141 -13.41 5.31 -9.43
C ASP A 141 -12.57 4.22 -10.15
N GLY A 142 -12.34 3.10 -9.50
CA GLY A 142 -11.63 1.93 -10.01
C GLY A 142 -12.39 0.65 -9.74
N ASP A 143 -11.65 -0.44 -9.63
CA ASP A 143 -12.19 -1.80 -9.59
C ASP A 143 -12.03 -2.51 -8.23
N VAL A 144 -11.44 -1.85 -7.23
CA VAL A 144 -11.30 -2.43 -5.88
C VAL A 144 -12.67 -2.48 -5.21
N ASP A 145 -13.07 -3.68 -4.75
CA ASP A 145 -14.27 -3.80 -3.92
C ASP A 145 -13.97 -3.38 -2.48
N PHE A 146 -14.41 -2.19 -2.11
CA PHE A 146 -14.23 -1.63 -0.78
C PHE A 146 -15.25 -2.10 0.26
N ALA A 147 -16.36 -2.72 -0.14
CA ALA A 147 -17.39 -3.13 0.80
C ALA A 147 -16.85 -4.09 1.88
N PRO A 148 -16.15 -5.19 1.54
CA PRO A 148 -15.57 -6.06 2.56
C PRO A 148 -14.43 -5.39 3.36
N ILE A 149 -13.72 -4.43 2.78
CA ILE A 149 -12.67 -3.66 3.48
C ILE A 149 -13.30 -2.79 4.58
N PHE A 150 -14.37 -2.06 4.27
CA PHE A 150 -15.12 -1.26 5.25
C PHE A 150 -15.71 -2.14 6.36
N ASP A 151 -16.27 -3.29 5.98
CA ASP A 151 -16.80 -4.27 6.92
C ASP A 151 -15.75 -4.75 7.95
N ILE A 152 -14.52 -5.01 7.51
CA ILE A 152 -13.42 -5.43 8.38
C ILE A 152 -13.04 -4.28 9.32
N ILE A 153 -12.89 -3.06 8.80
CA ILE A 153 -12.54 -1.89 9.59
C ILE A 153 -13.58 -1.65 10.69
N GLU A 154 -14.87 -1.68 10.34
CA GLU A 154 -15.97 -1.47 11.29
C GLU A 154 -16.00 -2.56 12.37
N LYS A 155 -15.98 -3.83 11.96
CA LYS A 155 -16.10 -4.97 12.88
C LYS A 155 -14.90 -5.15 13.80
N SER A 156 -13.72 -4.68 13.39
CA SER A 156 -12.49 -4.78 14.20
C SER A 156 -12.42 -3.74 15.31
N GLY A 157 -13.24 -2.69 15.26
CA GLY A 157 -13.11 -1.56 16.14
C GLY A 157 -11.82 -0.75 15.92
N TYR A 158 -11.31 -0.75 14.70
CA TYR A 158 -10.10 -0.02 14.32
C TYR A 158 -10.23 1.47 14.68
N GLU A 159 -9.24 1.96 15.42
CA GLU A 159 -9.08 3.39 15.74
C GLU A 159 -7.78 3.88 15.12
N GLY A 160 -7.87 4.78 14.14
CA GLY A 160 -6.71 5.31 13.43
C GLY A 160 -7.09 6.13 12.20
N TYR A 161 -6.09 6.54 11.47
CA TYR A 161 -6.30 7.27 10.22
C TYR A 161 -6.67 6.33 9.08
N VAL A 162 -7.74 6.70 8.36
CA VAL A 162 -8.11 6.13 7.07
C VAL A 162 -7.93 7.25 6.05
N VAL A 163 -6.91 7.13 5.23
CA VAL A 163 -6.48 8.17 4.29
C VAL A 163 -6.84 7.76 2.88
N VAL A 164 -7.51 8.63 2.14
CA VAL A 164 -7.66 8.48 0.69
C VAL A 164 -6.33 8.87 0.05
N GLU A 165 -5.74 7.96 -0.65
CA GLU A 165 -4.52 8.19 -1.42
C GLU A 165 -4.76 7.82 -2.89
N ALA A 166 -4.29 8.68 -3.79
CA ALA A 166 -4.29 8.39 -5.21
C ALA A 166 -3.03 8.97 -5.83
N GLU A 167 -2.16 8.11 -6.29
CA GLU A 167 -0.98 8.53 -7.07
C GLU A 167 -1.43 8.79 -8.50
N GLN A 168 -1.85 10.02 -8.79
CA GLN A 168 -2.40 10.43 -10.07
C GLN A 168 -1.65 11.63 -10.63
N ASP A 169 -1.63 11.75 -11.96
CA ASP A 169 -1.17 12.97 -12.63
C ASP A 169 -2.22 14.09 -12.45
N PRO A 170 -1.89 15.16 -11.73
CA PRO A 170 -2.84 16.25 -11.48
C PRO A 170 -3.28 16.99 -12.75
N ALA A 171 -2.55 16.83 -13.86
CA ALA A 171 -2.98 17.37 -15.16
C ALA A 171 -4.14 16.58 -15.78
N LYS A 172 -4.29 15.29 -15.41
CA LYS A 172 -5.37 14.40 -15.88
C LYS A 172 -6.49 14.23 -14.83
N ALA A 173 -6.15 14.33 -13.55
CA ALA A 173 -7.06 14.11 -12.43
C ALA A 173 -7.00 15.30 -11.48
N ASN A 174 -8.00 16.19 -11.56
CA ASN A 174 -8.07 17.34 -10.66
C ASN A 174 -8.16 16.88 -9.20
N PRO A 175 -7.20 17.23 -8.32
CA PRO A 175 -7.15 16.69 -6.96
C PRO A 175 -8.41 16.99 -6.13
N LEU A 176 -9.01 18.17 -6.27
CA LEU A 176 -10.22 18.53 -5.54
C LEU A 176 -11.43 17.71 -6.00
N GLU A 177 -11.63 17.57 -7.31
CA GLU A 177 -12.74 16.78 -7.86
C GLU A 177 -12.65 15.31 -7.43
N TYR A 178 -11.45 14.75 -7.50
CA TYR A 178 -11.21 13.37 -7.10
C TYR A 178 -11.34 13.16 -5.57
N ALA A 179 -10.88 14.11 -4.76
CA ALA A 179 -11.10 14.08 -3.33
C ALA A 179 -12.61 14.13 -2.96
N MET A 180 -13.39 14.97 -3.65
CA MET A 180 -14.84 15.03 -3.48
C MET A 180 -15.55 13.74 -3.92
N LYS A 181 -15.11 13.13 -5.02
CA LYS A 181 -15.61 11.83 -5.49
C LYS A 181 -15.39 10.73 -4.45
N ALA A 182 -14.16 10.60 -3.94
CA ALA A 182 -13.83 9.66 -2.89
C ALA A 182 -14.65 9.89 -1.62
N ARG A 183 -14.73 11.12 -1.16
CA ARG A 183 -15.51 11.48 0.05
C ARG A 183 -16.98 11.08 -0.08
N LYS A 184 -17.58 11.36 -1.24
CA LYS A 184 -18.97 10.97 -1.53
C LYS A 184 -19.14 9.46 -1.48
N TYR A 185 -18.28 8.72 -2.18
CA TYR A 185 -18.33 7.26 -2.22
C TYR A 185 -18.20 6.64 -0.82
N ILE A 186 -17.22 7.10 -0.03
CA ILE A 186 -16.99 6.59 1.33
C ILE A 186 -18.21 6.89 2.21
N ALA A 187 -18.76 8.12 2.16
CA ALA A 187 -19.94 8.48 2.94
C ALA A 187 -21.17 7.63 2.59
N GLU A 188 -21.38 7.35 1.31
CA GLU A 188 -22.49 6.48 0.86
C GLU A 188 -22.34 5.03 1.32
N LYS A 189 -21.10 4.55 1.49
CA LYS A 189 -20.82 3.16 1.87
C LYS A 189 -20.73 2.94 3.37
N THR A 190 -20.30 3.94 4.12
CA THR A 190 -20.01 3.83 5.56
C THR A 190 -20.95 4.64 6.44
N GLY A 191 -21.69 5.60 5.87
CA GLY A 191 -22.51 6.53 6.63
C GLY A 191 -21.75 7.66 7.35
N LEU A 192 -20.42 7.78 7.12
CA LEU A 192 -19.53 8.78 7.73
C LEU A 192 -19.54 10.12 6.98
#